data_13553e3b5bf7f773429401d45cc73933
#
_entry.id   13553e3b5bf7f773429401d45cc73933
#
_cell.length_a   1.000
_cell.length_b   1.000
_cell.length_c   1.000
_cell.angle_alpha   90.00
_cell.angle_beta   90.00
_cell.angle_gamma   90.00
#
_symmetry.space_group_name_H-M   'P 1'
#
loop_
_entity.id
_entity.type
_entity.pdbx_description
1 polymer ?
#
loop_
_entity_poly.entity_id
_entity_poly.type
_entity_poly.pdbx_seq_one_letter_code
_entity_poly.pdbx_strand_id
1 'polypeptide(L)'
;MEKRYIEFFDGYRQAYGLADFEHPEAYTDPDSGKKKPVYRWNFEKLTAQVYNSHLKGELSIGIQPCNENKEVKFGVIDIDPKEYDDFDKKFFIDIIQQYDLPLIPVESKSGGLHLCIFMNSFTDAKSVKSFLSNLLPLFKLNLIAKYFQSKQSSPGTRKQGT
;
A
#
# COMPACT_ATOMS: atom_id res chain seq x y z
N MET A 1 9.26 -17.87 -5.16
CA MET A 1 8.63 -16.87 -4.26
C MET A 1 8.49 -15.52 -4.93
N GLU A 2 9.53 -14.98 -5.52
CA GLU A 2 9.62 -13.69 -6.22
C GLU A 2 8.57 -13.49 -7.32
N LYS A 3 8.43 -14.45 -8.24
CA LYS A 3 7.47 -14.35 -9.35
C LYS A 3 6.03 -14.16 -8.85
N ARG A 4 5.64 -14.86 -7.78
CA ARG A 4 4.31 -14.69 -7.16
C ARG A 4 4.16 -13.35 -6.49
N TYR A 5 5.20 -12.83 -5.81
CA TYR A 5 5.15 -11.51 -5.20
C TYR A 5 4.90 -10.41 -6.23
N ILE A 6 5.64 -10.44 -7.35
CA ILE A 6 5.47 -9.50 -8.47
C ILE A 6 4.07 -9.61 -9.06
N GLU A 7 3.53 -10.82 -9.17
CA GLU A 7 2.19 -11.07 -9.71
C GLU A 7 1.08 -10.50 -8.82
N PHE A 8 1.21 -10.63 -7.50
CA PHE A 8 0.21 -10.12 -6.54
C PHE A 8 0.27 -8.61 -6.39
N PHE A 9 1.47 -8.04 -6.32
CA PHE A 9 1.69 -6.61 -6.12
C PHE A 9 1.98 -5.88 -7.43
N ASP A 10 1.31 -6.25 -8.50
CA ASP A 10 1.41 -5.56 -9.78
C ASP A 10 0.49 -4.32 -9.81
N GLY A 11 0.93 -3.28 -10.52
CA GLY A 11 0.22 -2.02 -10.64
C GLY A 11 0.84 -1.12 -11.71
N TYR A 12 1.01 0.16 -11.40
CA TYR A 12 1.67 1.11 -12.29
C TYR A 12 3.16 0.82 -12.40
N ARG A 13 3.64 0.58 -13.61
CA ARG A 13 5.02 0.14 -13.86
C ARG A 13 5.96 1.22 -14.37
N GLN A 14 5.48 2.43 -14.65
CA GLN A 14 6.32 3.49 -15.22
C GLN A 14 7.00 4.36 -14.16
N ALA A 15 6.63 4.17 -12.89
CA ALA A 15 7.26 4.83 -11.75
C ALA A 15 6.98 4.05 -10.47
N TYR A 16 7.78 4.29 -9.44
CA TYR A 16 7.55 3.76 -8.09
C TYR A 16 8.02 4.75 -7.02
N GLY A 17 7.47 4.64 -5.82
CA GLY A 17 7.96 5.37 -4.67
C GLY A 17 9.28 4.77 -4.18
N LEU A 18 10.18 5.62 -3.71
CA LEU A 18 11.44 5.23 -3.10
C LEU A 18 11.56 5.88 -1.72
N ALA A 19 11.84 5.09 -0.70
CA ALA A 19 12.24 5.60 0.61
C ALA A 19 13.78 5.67 0.63
N ASP A 20 14.30 6.90 0.50
CA ASP A 20 15.73 7.18 0.41
C ASP A 20 16.28 7.52 1.79
N PHE A 21 16.92 6.56 2.42
CA PHE A 21 17.53 6.72 3.74
C PHE A 21 18.91 7.41 3.70
N GLU A 22 19.51 7.50 2.53
CA GLU A 22 20.83 8.12 2.33
C GLU A 22 20.71 9.56 1.80
N HIS A 23 19.48 10.04 1.58
CA HIS A 23 19.25 11.42 1.18
C HIS A 23 19.76 12.41 2.26
N PRO A 24 20.37 13.55 1.86
CA PRO A 24 20.89 14.54 2.82
C PRO A 24 19.87 15.06 3.82
N GLU A 25 18.59 15.08 3.46
CA GLU A 25 17.48 15.51 4.32
C GLU A 25 16.87 14.36 5.14
N ALA A 26 17.37 13.13 5.00
CA ALA A 26 16.98 12.03 5.87
C ALA A 26 17.51 12.29 7.28
N TYR A 27 16.68 12.04 8.29
CA TYR A 27 17.03 12.36 9.68
C TYR A 27 16.71 11.19 10.62
N THR A 28 17.31 11.21 11.80
CA THR A 28 16.92 10.31 12.87
C THR A 28 15.94 11.02 13.78
N ASP A 29 14.76 10.45 13.91
CA ASP A 29 13.69 10.94 14.77
C ASP A 29 14.16 10.91 16.24
N PRO A 30 14.19 12.04 16.94
CA PRO A 30 14.77 12.12 18.28
C PRO A 30 13.97 11.33 19.34
N ASP A 31 12.65 11.20 19.13
CA ASP A 31 11.78 10.55 20.12
C ASP A 31 11.80 9.02 19.98
N SER A 32 11.86 8.53 18.75
CA SER A 32 11.84 7.08 18.46
C SER A 32 13.19 6.47 18.15
N GLY A 33 14.23 7.28 17.91
CA GLY A 33 15.55 6.83 17.46
C GLY A 33 15.55 6.20 16.06
N LYS A 34 14.44 6.27 15.32
CA LYS A 34 14.30 5.65 14.00
C LYS A 34 14.75 6.58 12.89
N LYS A 35 15.56 6.05 11.95
CA LYS A 35 15.93 6.79 10.73
C LYS A 35 14.67 6.99 9.88
N LYS A 36 14.40 8.24 9.50
CA LYS A 36 13.28 8.67 8.65
C LYS A 36 13.83 8.97 7.27
N PRO A 37 13.37 8.27 6.23
CA PRO A 37 13.82 8.51 4.87
C PRO A 37 13.14 9.73 4.26
N VAL A 38 13.71 10.23 3.18
CA VAL A 38 12.98 11.10 2.25
C VAL A 38 12.22 10.22 1.26
N TYR A 39 10.93 10.47 1.12
CA TYR A 39 10.09 9.76 0.15
C TYR A 39 10.05 10.54 -1.15
N ARG A 40 10.41 9.89 -2.25
CA ARG A 40 10.40 10.49 -3.59
C ARG A 40 9.89 9.52 -4.65
N TRP A 41 9.40 10.04 -5.77
CA TRP A 41 9.09 9.24 -6.93
C TRP A 41 10.36 8.96 -7.74
N ASN A 42 10.54 7.70 -8.11
CA ASN A 42 11.46 7.30 -9.14
C ASN A 42 10.66 7.06 -10.44
N PHE A 43 10.98 7.81 -11.49
CA PHE A 43 10.32 7.74 -12.80
C PHE A 43 10.96 6.74 -13.75
N GLU A 44 11.66 5.76 -13.22
CA GLU A 44 12.14 4.60 -13.95
C GLU A 44 11.12 3.46 -13.88
N LYS A 45 11.22 2.52 -14.83
CA LYS A 45 10.33 1.35 -14.86
C LYS A 45 10.52 0.48 -13.61
N LEU A 46 9.41 0.09 -13.01
CA LEU A 46 9.37 -0.91 -11.95
C LEU A 46 9.60 -2.31 -12.57
N THR A 47 10.84 -2.75 -12.57
CA THR A 47 11.26 -4.04 -13.16
C THR A 47 11.30 -5.16 -12.11
N ALA A 48 11.40 -6.41 -12.57
CA ALA A 48 11.64 -7.56 -11.68
C ALA A 48 12.90 -7.39 -10.83
N GLN A 49 13.93 -6.75 -11.37
CA GLN A 49 15.16 -6.49 -10.62
C GLN A 49 14.92 -5.52 -9.44
N VAL A 50 14.10 -4.48 -9.62
CA VAL A 50 13.73 -3.55 -8.52
C VAL A 50 12.96 -4.30 -7.42
N TYR A 51 12.01 -5.15 -7.80
CA TYR A 51 11.32 -6.02 -6.83
C TYR A 51 12.30 -6.95 -6.10
N ASN A 52 13.28 -7.51 -6.78
CA ASN A 52 14.31 -8.35 -6.18
C ASN A 52 15.14 -7.60 -5.15
N SER A 53 15.61 -6.43 -5.49
CA SER A 53 16.35 -5.58 -4.56
C SER A 53 15.51 -5.22 -3.34
N HIS A 54 14.21 -4.99 -3.53
CA HIS A 54 13.29 -4.77 -2.40
C HIS A 54 13.16 -6.01 -1.50
N LEU A 55 12.94 -7.19 -2.09
CA LEU A 55 12.80 -8.43 -1.34
C LEU A 55 14.08 -8.85 -0.60
N LYS A 56 15.24 -8.41 -1.07
CA LYS A 56 16.53 -8.58 -0.39
C LYS A 56 16.79 -7.52 0.69
N GLY A 57 15.92 -6.49 0.80
CA GLY A 57 16.12 -5.38 1.73
C GLY A 57 17.13 -4.32 1.27
N GLU A 58 17.57 -4.38 0.01
CA GLU A 58 18.48 -3.41 -0.59
C GLU A 58 17.79 -2.08 -0.92
N LEU A 59 16.50 -2.14 -1.24
CA LEU A 59 15.65 -0.99 -1.55
C LEU A 59 14.36 -1.02 -0.73
N SER A 60 13.86 0.15 -0.36
CA SER A 60 12.51 0.30 0.19
C SER A 60 11.65 1.03 -0.83
N ILE A 61 10.74 0.29 -1.45
CA ILE A 61 9.88 0.80 -2.53
C ILE A 61 8.42 0.91 -2.11
N GLY A 62 7.70 1.84 -2.75
CA GLY A 62 6.26 1.95 -2.72
C GLY A 62 5.69 1.71 -4.11
N ILE A 63 4.71 0.82 -4.21
CA ILE A 63 4.04 0.48 -5.47
C ILE A 63 2.77 1.32 -5.56
N GLN A 64 2.52 1.93 -6.73
CA GLN A 64 1.23 2.51 -7.04
C GLN A 64 0.30 1.41 -7.55
N PRO A 65 -0.75 1.03 -6.80
CA PRO A 65 -1.62 -0.09 -7.17
C PRO A 65 -2.38 0.13 -8.48
N CYS A 66 -2.77 1.37 -8.77
CA CYS A 66 -3.61 1.72 -9.91
C CYS A 66 -2.75 1.91 -11.18
N ASN A 67 -3.02 1.11 -12.22
CA ASN A 67 -2.39 1.24 -13.53
C ASN A 67 -2.99 2.40 -14.35
N GLU A 68 -2.50 2.60 -15.59
CA GLU A 68 -2.95 3.66 -16.49
C GLU A 68 -4.43 3.52 -16.88
N ASN A 69 -4.97 2.30 -16.89
CA ASN A 69 -6.36 1.98 -17.22
C ASN A 69 -7.31 2.15 -16.03
N LYS A 70 -6.83 2.63 -14.88
CA LYS A 70 -7.57 2.73 -13.61
C LYS A 70 -8.00 1.37 -13.07
N GLU A 71 -7.16 0.36 -13.25
CA GLU A 71 -7.35 -0.99 -12.76
C GLU A 71 -6.31 -1.32 -11.69
N VAL A 72 -6.65 -2.27 -10.82
CA VAL A 72 -5.80 -2.75 -9.71
C VAL A 72 -5.78 -4.27 -9.68
N LYS A 73 -4.70 -4.85 -9.17
CA LYS A 73 -4.59 -6.28 -8.85
C LYS A 73 -4.73 -6.58 -7.37
N PHE A 74 -4.66 -5.57 -6.53
CA PHE A 74 -4.86 -5.72 -5.10
C PHE A 74 -5.49 -4.45 -4.52
N GLY A 75 -6.13 -4.63 -3.37
CA GLY A 75 -6.64 -3.54 -2.55
C GLY A 75 -6.34 -3.83 -1.08
N VAL A 76 -6.32 -2.79 -0.26
CA VAL A 76 -5.98 -2.91 1.16
C VAL A 76 -6.90 -2.02 1.99
N ILE A 77 -7.40 -2.56 3.10
CA ILE A 77 -7.92 -1.76 4.22
C ILE A 77 -6.77 -1.64 5.22
N ASP A 78 -6.30 -0.43 5.46
CA ASP A 78 -5.25 -0.14 6.45
C ASP A 78 -5.88 0.19 7.80
N ILE A 79 -5.49 -0.54 8.83
CA ILE A 79 -6.01 -0.41 10.19
C ILE A 79 -4.85 -0.03 11.11
N ASP A 80 -4.79 1.26 11.47
CA ASP A 80 -3.79 1.77 12.42
C ASP A 80 -4.33 1.62 13.86
N PRO A 81 -3.62 0.93 14.77
CA PRO A 81 -4.04 0.78 16.17
C PRO A 81 -4.34 2.09 16.89
N LYS A 82 -3.67 3.18 16.48
CA LYS A 82 -3.85 4.50 17.08
C LYS A 82 -5.20 5.15 16.78
N GLU A 83 -5.93 4.60 15.80
CA GLU A 83 -7.25 5.10 15.41
C GLU A 83 -8.38 4.37 16.17
N TYR A 84 -8.03 3.43 17.09
CA TYR A 84 -8.99 2.60 17.83
C TYR A 84 -8.64 2.54 19.32
N ASP A 85 -9.62 2.77 20.19
CA ASP A 85 -9.44 2.69 21.65
C ASP A 85 -9.15 1.26 22.11
N ASP A 86 -9.79 0.26 21.48
CA ASP A 86 -9.69 -1.17 21.81
C ASP A 86 -9.27 -1.97 20.56
N PHE A 87 -8.06 -1.77 20.06
CA PHE A 87 -7.57 -2.48 18.89
C PHE A 87 -7.29 -3.96 19.21
N ASP A 88 -8.11 -4.86 18.67
CA ASP A 88 -7.92 -6.32 18.77
C ASP A 88 -7.80 -6.98 17.39
N LYS A 89 -6.61 -7.42 17.03
CA LYS A 89 -6.34 -8.14 15.78
C LYS A 89 -7.21 -9.39 15.62
N LYS A 90 -7.48 -10.09 16.74
CA LYS A 90 -8.28 -11.30 16.72
C LYS A 90 -9.69 -11.03 16.25
N PHE A 91 -10.31 -9.93 16.67
CA PHE A 91 -11.63 -9.51 16.21
C PHE A 91 -11.71 -9.44 14.68
N PHE A 92 -10.72 -8.82 14.02
CA PHE A 92 -10.69 -8.71 12.55
C PHE A 92 -10.54 -10.07 11.87
N ILE A 93 -9.69 -10.95 12.42
CA ILE A 93 -9.48 -12.30 11.89
C ILE A 93 -10.75 -13.13 12.05
N ASP A 94 -11.42 -13.07 13.21
CA ASP A 94 -12.65 -13.80 13.48
C ASP A 94 -13.77 -13.38 12.49
N ILE A 95 -13.91 -12.08 12.21
CA ILE A 95 -14.88 -11.58 11.21
C ILE A 95 -14.58 -12.11 9.81
N ILE A 96 -13.30 -12.07 9.40
CA ILE A 96 -12.89 -12.61 8.09
C ILE A 96 -13.29 -14.08 7.97
N GLN A 97 -13.03 -14.88 9.01
CA GLN A 97 -13.34 -16.31 9.02
C GLN A 97 -14.86 -16.56 9.10
N GLN A 98 -15.57 -15.82 9.95
CA GLN A 98 -17.02 -15.97 10.14
C GLN A 98 -17.83 -15.73 8.86
N TYR A 99 -17.39 -14.76 8.05
CA TYR A 99 -18.09 -14.36 6.81
C TYR A 99 -17.40 -14.87 5.54
N ASP A 100 -16.38 -15.73 5.68
CA ASP A 100 -15.59 -16.26 4.56
C ASP A 100 -15.14 -15.15 3.58
N LEU A 101 -14.63 -14.06 4.15
CA LEU A 101 -14.24 -12.89 3.35
C LEU A 101 -12.93 -13.16 2.60
N PRO A 102 -12.81 -12.76 1.33
CA PRO A 102 -11.61 -12.96 0.53
C PRO A 102 -10.50 -11.97 0.91
N LEU A 103 -10.23 -11.84 2.20
CA LEU A 103 -9.25 -10.92 2.76
C LEU A 103 -8.12 -11.69 3.45
N ILE A 104 -6.89 -11.28 3.18
CA ILE A 104 -5.70 -11.83 3.83
C ILE A 104 -5.20 -10.78 4.84
N PRO A 105 -5.25 -11.08 6.16
CA PRO A 105 -4.70 -10.18 7.17
C PRO A 105 -3.18 -10.27 7.19
N VAL A 106 -2.52 -9.12 7.10
CA VAL A 106 -1.06 -8.98 7.17
C VAL A 106 -0.74 -7.99 8.27
N GLU A 107 0.15 -8.36 9.18
CA GLU A 107 0.59 -7.45 10.22
C GLU A 107 1.42 -6.30 9.65
N SER A 108 1.08 -5.05 10.00
CA SER A 108 1.84 -3.89 9.59
C SER A 108 3.04 -3.66 10.51
N LYS A 109 4.06 -2.94 10.02
CA LYS A 109 5.26 -2.59 10.78
C LYS A 109 4.98 -1.80 12.08
N SER A 110 3.86 -1.07 12.12
CA SER A 110 3.41 -0.29 13.28
C SER A 110 2.59 -1.11 14.29
N GLY A 111 2.40 -2.42 14.03
CA GLY A 111 1.59 -3.30 14.89
C GLY A 111 0.12 -3.34 14.52
N GLY A 112 -0.31 -2.61 13.48
CA GLY A 112 -1.65 -2.65 12.91
C GLY A 112 -1.89 -3.83 11.97
N LEU A 113 -2.96 -3.76 11.18
CA LEU A 113 -3.33 -4.76 10.18
C LEU A 113 -3.56 -4.12 8.82
N HIS A 114 -3.05 -4.77 7.78
CA HIS A 114 -3.48 -4.58 6.41
C HIS A 114 -4.39 -5.75 6.03
N LEU A 115 -5.65 -5.49 5.72
CA LEU A 115 -6.55 -6.50 5.19
C LEU A 115 -6.48 -6.44 3.66
N CYS A 116 -5.74 -7.36 3.07
CA CYS A 116 -5.43 -7.37 1.64
C CYS A 116 -6.42 -8.23 0.87
N ILE A 117 -6.91 -7.72 -0.27
CA ILE A 117 -7.58 -8.50 -1.29
C ILE A 117 -6.71 -8.55 -2.54
N PHE A 118 -6.65 -9.73 -3.18
CA PHE A 118 -5.92 -9.93 -4.42
C PHE A 118 -6.87 -10.46 -5.50
N MET A 119 -6.77 -9.90 -6.70
CA MET A 119 -7.55 -10.31 -7.86
C MET A 119 -6.70 -11.12 -8.84
N ASN A 120 -7.33 -12.11 -9.49
CA ASN A 120 -6.66 -12.95 -10.50
C ASN A 120 -6.24 -12.15 -11.74
N SER A 121 -6.98 -11.08 -12.07
CA SER A 121 -6.71 -10.16 -13.18
C SER A 121 -6.85 -8.71 -12.75
N PHE A 122 -6.38 -7.79 -13.56
CA PHE A 122 -6.65 -6.37 -13.36
C PHE A 122 -8.15 -6.11 -13.35
N THR A 123 -8.61 -5.39 -12.34
CA THR A 123 -10.03 -5.13 -12.06
C THR A 123 -10.22 -3.63 -11.83
N ASP A 124 -11.34 -3.09 -12.25
CA ASP A 124 -11.66 -1.66 -12.08
C ASP A 124 -11.47 -1.20 -10.64
N ALA A 125 -10.63 -0.20 -10.45
CA ALA A 125 -10.25 0.30 -9.13
C ALA A 125 -11.45 0.84 -8.31
N LYS A 126 -12.44 1.40 -9.01
CA LYS A 126 -13.67 1.88 -8.38
C LYS A 126 -14.49 0.74 -7.77
N SER A 127 -14.61 -0.36 -8.51
CA SER A 127 -15.33 -1.55 -8.08
C SER A 127 -14.67 -2.18 -6.85
N VAL A 128 -13.34 -2.33 -6.87
CA VAL A 128 -12.58 -2.84 -5.72
C VAL A 128 -12.71 -1.92 -4.51
N LYS A 129 -12.60 -0.61 -4.72
CA LYS A 129 -12.81 0.38 -3.65
C LYS A 129 -14.21 0.28 -3.06
N SER A 130 -15.25 0.20 -3.90
CA SER A 130 -16.63 0.08 -3.44
C SER A 130 -16.85 -1.20 -2.63
N PHE A 131 -16.31 -2.33 -3.10
CA PHE A 131 -16.37 -3.60 -2.38
C PHE A 131 -15.74 -3.46 -0.98
N LEU A 132 -14.50 -2.98 -0.89
CA LEU A 132 -13.81 -2.80 0.39
C LEU A 132 -14.55 -1.82 1.31
N SER A 133 -15.12 -0.73 0.74
CA SER A 133 -15.93 0.22 1.52
C SER A 133 -17.14 -0.43 2.16
N ASN A 134 -17.80 -1.33 1.43
CA ASN A 134 -19.00 -2.02 1.95
C ASN A 134 -18.68 -3.02 3.06
N LEU A 135 -17.42 -3.45 3.19
CA LEU A 135 -16.97 -4.32 4.27
C LEU A 135 -16.68 -3.58 5.59
N LEU A 136 -16.42 -2.26 5.54
CA LEU A 136 -16.01 -1.49 6.72
C LEU A 136 -16.97 -1.60 7.90
N PRO A 137 -18.31 -1.55 7.72
CA PRO A 137 -19.24 -1.69 8.83
C PRO A 137 -19.12 -3.03 9.56
N LEU A 138 -18.75 -4.12 8.88
CA LEU A 138 -18.54 -5.43 9.51
C LEU A 138 -17.41 -5.38 10.54
N PHE A 139 -16.40 -4.57 10.29
CA PHE A 139 -15.25 -4.36 11.16
C PHE A 139 -15.47 -3.24 12.19
N LYS A 140 -16.70 -2.70 12.31
CA LYS A 140 -17.02 -1.51 13.12
C LYS A 140 -16.18 -0.28 12.75
N LEU A 141 -15.69 -0.25 11.51
CA LEU A 141 -14.92 0.86 10.97
C LEU A 141 -15.88 1.89 10.41
N ASN A 142 -15.84 3.10 10.94
CA ASN A 142 -16.50 4.24 10.31
C ASN A 142 -15.72 4.63 9.04
N LEU A 143 -16.37 5.31 8.08
CA LEU A 143 -15.81 5.76 6.78
C LEU A 143 -14.51 6.62 6.87
N ILE A 144 -13.94 6.78 8.06
CA ILE A 144 -12.69 7.48 8.35
C ILE A 144 -11.45 6.60 8.08
N ALA A 145 -11.63 5.26 7.92
CA ALA A 145 -10.52 4.40 7.54
C ALA A 145 -9.90 4.92 6.23
N LYS A 146 -8.71 5.46 6.35
CA LYS A 146 -7.94 6.01 5.22
C LYS A 146 -7.66 4.87 4.26
N TYR A 147 -8.48 4.81 3.21
CA TYR A 147 -8.04 4.07 2.04
C TYR A 147 -6.65 4.54 1.67
N PHE A 148 -5.81 3.64 1.22
CA PHE A 148 -4.57 3.98 0.54
C PHE A 148 -4.94 4.87 -0.66
N GLN A 149 -5.26 6.12 -0.36
CA GLN A 149 -5.38 7.15 -1.37
C GLN A 149 -3.94 7.39 -1.83
N SER A 150 -3.59 6.80 -2.99
CA SER A 150 -2.61 7.46 -3.82
C SER A 150 -3.07 8.92 -3.92
N LYS A 151 -2.41 9.82 -3.19
CA LYS A 151 -2.56 11.24 -3.48
C LYS A 151 -2.30 11.34 -4.97
N GLN A 152 -3.32 11.62 -5.75
CA GLN A 152 -3.22 12.02 -7.14
C GLN A 152 -2.56 13.40 -7.17
N SER A 153 -1.26 13.46 -6.89
CA SER A 153 -0.43 14.48 -7.46
C SER A 153 -0.12 14.00 -8.87
N SER A 154 -0.98 14.36 -9.80
CA SER A 154 -0.65 14.30 -11.23
C SER A 154 0.74 14.88 -11.40
N PRO A 155 1.68 14.21 -12.10
CA PRO A 155 2.96 14.80 -12.43
C PRO A 155 2.66 16.07 -13.21
N GLY A 156 2.94 17.22 -12.58
CA GLY A 156 2.79 18.51 -13.21
C GLY A 156 3.50 18.50 -14.54
N THR A 157 2.77 18.80 -15.61
CA THR A 157 3.31 19.07 -16.93
C THR A 157 4.46 20.07 -16.79
N ARG A 158 5.67 19.56 -16.97
CA ARG A 158 6.89 20.38 -17.03
C ARG A 158 6.71 21.34 -18.22
N LYS A 159 6.39 22.59 -17.94
CA LYS A 159 6.45 23.66 -18.92
C LYS A 159 7.90 23.70 -19.41
N GLN A 160 8.11 23.30 -20.66
CA GLN A 160 9.36 23.61 -21.37
C GLN A 160 9.45 25.12 -21.47
N GLY A 161 10.38 25.70 -20.72
CA GLY A 161 10.79 27.08 -20.89
C GLY A 161 11.60 27.20 -22.17
N THR A 162 11.14 28.03 -23.05
CA THR A 162 11.90 28.61 -24.17
C THR A 162 13.06 29.43 -23.70
#